data_3fcfd090046eaa4156d206886c7148dc
#
_entry.id   3fcfd090046eaa4156d206886c7148dc
#
_cell.length_a   1.000
_cell.length_b   1.000
_cell.length_c   1.000
_cell.angle_alpha   90.00
_cell.angle_beta   90.00
_cell.angle_gamma   90.00
#
_symmetry.space_group_name_H-M   'P 1'
#
loop_
_entity.id
_entity.type
_entity.pdbx_description
1 polymer ?
#
loop_
_entity_poly.entity_id
_entity_poly.type
_entity_poly.pdbx_seq_one_letter_code
_entity_poly.pdbx_strand_id
1 'polypeptide(L)'
;MEPIAGARPIVAVARDEAFSFYYEENLRALEDLGCELAFFSPLCDSELPRGTSALYLGGGYPELHARQLSENAPMREAVRRAVESGMPTVAECGGFLYLQREIADSEGRRWPVAGALEGASENGGRLSHFGYVELASQRDGLYGPRGTRIRAHEFHYWQSTCPGGDFWAQKPRRDKGWPCMTTTLSLVAGFPHVYYPANPDVARAFASAAASFAERRRHG
;
A
#
# COMPACT_ATOMS: atom_id res chain seq x y z
N MET A 1 17.12 -13.04 -1.91
CA MET A 1 16.02 -14.06 -2.04
C MET A 1 16.14 -14.73 -3.40
N GLU A 2 15.68 -15.99 -3.57
CA GLU A 2 15.67 -16.59 -4.92
C GLU A 2 14.65 -15.88 -5.81
N PRO A 3 15.01 -15.50 -7.04
CA PRO A 3 14.10 -14.87 -7.98
C PRO A 3 12.85 -15.72 -8.25
N ILE A 4 11.72 -15.06 -8.51
CA ILE A 4 10.52 -15.74 -9.00
C ILE A 4 10.73 -16.18 -10.45
N ALA A 5 10.22 -17.36 -10.80
CA ALA A 5 10.30 -17.85 -12.18
C ALA A 5 9.31 -17.09 -13.07
N GLY A 6 9.66 -16.89 -14.35
CA GLY A 6 8.77 -16.32 -15.37
C GLY A 6 9.04 -14.87 -15.72
N ALA A 7 7.97 -14.11 -15.99
CA ALA A 7 8.07 -12.73 -16.42
C ALA A 7 8.68 -11.82 -15.33
N ARG A 8 9.52 -10.90 -15.74
CA ARG A 8 10.04 -9.82 -14.90
C ARG A 8 8.94 -8.78 -14.69
N PRO A 9 8.22 -8.77 -13.54
CA PRO A 9 7.11 -7.87 -13.33
C PRO A 9 7.61 -6.45 -13.03
N ILE A 10 6.90 -5.44 -13.54
CA ILE A 10 7.17 -4.04 -13.23
C ILE A 10 6.29 -3.63 -12.06
N VAL A 11 6.92 -3.28 -10.93
CA VAL A 11 6.27 -2.71 -9.76
C VAL A 11 6.39 -1.19 -9.85
N ALA A 12 5.28 -0.50 -10.06
CA ALA A 12 5.25 0.96 -9.99
C ALA A 12 5.24 1.41 -8.53
N VAL A 13 6.25 2.19 -8.16
CA VAL A 13 6.46 2.71 -6.81
C VAL A 13 6.17 4.20 -6.80
N ALA A 14 5.18 4.64 -6.04
CA ALA A 14 4.90 6.06 -5.87
C ALA A 14 6.04 6.73 -5.10
N ARG A 15 6.69 7.73 -5.68
CA ARG A 15 7.83 8.38 -5.05
C ARG A 15 7.89 9.85 -5.42
N ASP A 16 7.48 10.70 -4.48
CA ASP A 16 7.57 12.16 -4.54
C ASP A 16 7.51 12.74 -3.12
N GLU A 17 7.22 14.03 -2.99
CA GLU A 17 7.12 14.72 -1.70
C GLU A 17 5.96 14.19 -0.84
N ALA A 18 4.89 13.68 -1.45
CA ALA A 18 3.76 13.11 -0.73
C ALA A 18 3.99 11.65 -0.31
N PHE A 19 4.85 10.91 -1.04
CA PHE A 19 5.13 9.48 -0.85
C PHE A 19 6.63 9.23 -0.77
N SER A 20 7.22 9.41 0.41
CA SER A 20 8.67 9.38 0.62
C SER A 20 9.15 8.33 1.60
N PHE A 21 8.24 7.67 2.35
CA PHE A 21 8.62 6.69 3.35
C PHE A 21 8.59 5.27 2.79
N TYR A 22 9.79 4.72 2.58
CA TYR A 22 10.03 3.33 2.19
C TYR A 22 11.21 2.77 2.98
N TYR A 23 11.14 1.49 3.34
CA TYR A 23 12.34 0.76 3.71
C TYR A 23 13.11 0.43 2.44
N GLU A 24 14.33 0.91 2.32
CA GLU A 24 15.19 0.64 1.16
C GLU A 24 15.38 -0.88 0.95
N GLU A 25 15.43 -1.62 2.05
CA GLU A 25 15.53 -3.07 2.04
C GLU A 25 14.28 -3.76 1.46
N ASN A 26 13.10 -3.13 1.57
CA ASN A 26 11.89 -3.64 0.91
C ASN A 26 12.01 -3.53 -0.61
N LEU A 27 12.51 -2.39 -1.10
CA LEU A 27 12.72 -2.15 -2.52
C LEU A 27 13.74 -3.15 -3.07
N ARG A 28 14.88 -3.32 -2.40
CA ARG A 28 15.90 -4.32 -2.76
C ARG A 28 15.36 -5.74 -2.72
N ALA A 29 14.53 -6.07 -1.74
CA ALA A 29 13.91 -7.39 -1.65
C ALA A 29 13.04 -7.71 -2.88
N LEU A 30 12.33 -6.73 -3.42
CA LEU A 30 11.55 -6.89 -4.66
C LEU A 30 12.47 -7.04 -5.89
N GLU A 31 13.57 -6.28 -5.96
CA GLU A 31 14.56 -6.42 -7.02
C GLU A 31 15.25 -7.79 -6.98
N ASP A 32 15.65 -8.27 -5.81
CA ASP A 32 16.22 -9.61 -5.59
C ASP A 32 15.24 -10.71 -6.04
N LEU A 33 13.93 -10.49 -5.86
CA LEU A 33 12.89 -11.41 -6.33
C LEU A 33 12.66 -11.34 -7.85
N GLY A 34 13.37 -10.46 -8.56
CA GLY A 34 13.31 -10.32 -10.01
C GLY A 34 12.33 -9.28 -10.52
N CYS A 35 11.76 -8.44 -9.65
CA CYS A 35 10.93 -7.31 -10.06
C CYS A 35 11.79 -6.18 -10.63
N GLU A 36 11.24 -5.45 -11.60
CA GLU A 36 11.72 -4.14 -12.02
C GLU A 36 10.95 -3.06 -11.26
N LEU A 37 11.64 -2.10 -10.66
CA LEU A 37 11.01 -0.97 -9.99
C LEU A 37 10.93 0.22 -10.94
N ALA A 38 9.74 0.74 -11.16
CA ALA A 38 9.50 1.94 -11.93
C ALA A 38 8.85 3.00 -11.03
N PHE A 39 9.58 4.09 -10.79
CA PHE A 39 9.09 5.16 -9.93
C PHE A 39 8.17 6.10 -10.70
N PHE A 40 7.13 6.60 -10.01
CA PHE A 40 6.22 7.61 -10.54
C PHE A 40 5.81 8.59 -9.45
N SER A 41 5.41 9.79 -9.87
CA SER A 41 4.95 10.85 -8.96
C SER A 41 3.43 11.01 -9.04
N PRO A 42 2.68 10.62 -8.01
CA PRO A 42 1.26 10.96 -7.93
C PRO A 42 0.96 12.46 -7.98
N LEU A 43 1.91 13.31 -7.63
CA LEU A 43 1.76 14.77 -7.70
C LEU A 43 1.90 15.32 -9.11
N CYS A 44 2.76 14.73 -9.96
CA CYS A 44 3.19 15.34 -11.22
C CYS A 44 2.89 14.53 -12.47
N ASP A 45 2.95 13.19 -12.37
CA ASP A 45 2.71 12.33 -13.54
C ASP A 45 1.21 12.18 -13.81
N SER A 46 0.86 12.01 -15.08
CA SER A 46 -0.54 11.81 -15.52
C SER A 46 -0.91 10.35 -15.76
N GLU A 47 0.09 9.45 -15.82
CA GLU A 47 -0.07 8.02 -16.13
C GLU A 47 0.88 7.17 -15.29
N LEU A 48 0.50 5.92 -15.07
CA LEU A 48 1.41 4.92 -14.49
C LEU A 48 2.52 4.54 -15.48
N PRO A 49 3.71 4.14 -15.01
CA PRO A 49 4.77 3.63 -15.88
C PRO A 49 4.28 2.53 -16.81
N ARG A 50 4.73 2.57 -18.06
CA ARG A 50 4.32 1.59 -19.07
C ARG A 50 4.70 0.17 -18.66
N GLY A 51 3.77 -0.77 -18.79
CA GLY A 51 4.00 -2.17 -18.44
C GLY A 51 3.82 -2.49 -16.96
N THR A 52 3.38 -1.51 -16.15
CA THR A 52 3.07 -1.73 -14.72
C THR A 52 2.20 -2.96 -14.52
N SER A 53 2.61 -3.82 -13.61
CA SER A 53 1.92 -5.05 -13.24
C SER A 53 1.65 -5.17 -11.74
N ALA A 54 2.14 -4.24 -10.94
CA ALA A 54 1.80 -4.08 -9.53
C ALA A 54 2.02 -2.63 -9.07
N LEU A 55 1.34 -2.22 -8.00
CA LEU A 55 1.49 -0.92 -7.36
C LEU A 55 2.06 -1.07 -5.94
N TYR A 56 3.03 -0.23 -5.60
CA TYR A 56 3.49 -0.04 -4.22
C TYR A 56 3.36 1.45 -3.86
N LEU A 57 2.36 1.76 -3.06
CA LEU A 57 2.06 3.08 -2.53
C LEU A 57 2.51 3.11 -1.08
N GLY A 58 3.69 3.63 -0.83
CA GLY A 58 4.30 3.67 0.51
C GLY A 58 3.76 4.79 1.39
N GLY A 59 4.41 4.99 2.52
CA GLY A 59 4.08 6.04 3.45
C GLY A 59 4.55 7.42 2.99
N GLY A 60 4.16 8.41 3.75
CA GLY A 60 4.46 9.82 3.51
C GLY A 60 3.40 10.70 4.15
N TYR A 61 3.25 11.90 3.60
CA TYR A 61 2.36 12.93 4.12
C TYR A 61 1.44 13.47 3.01
N PRO A 62 0.57 12.63 2.42
CA PRO A 62 -0.32 13.05 1.33
C PRO A 62 -1.30 14.14 1.76
N GLU A 63 -1.61 14.27 3.05
CA GLU A 63 -2.45 15.33 3.60
C GLU A 63 -1.84 16.72 3.44
N LEU A 64 -0.51 16.83 3.40
CA LEU A 64 0.18 18.11 3.14
C LEU A 64 0.09 18.52 1.66
N HIS A 65 -0.19 17.57 0.79
CA HIS A 65 -0.30 17.73 -0.66
C HIS A 65 -1.72 17.40 -1.17
N ALA A 66 -2.71 17.34 -0.27
CA ALA A 66 -4.06 16.84 -0.58
C ALA A 66 -4.71 17.57 -1.75
N ARG A 67 -4.58 18.90 -1.81
CA ARG A 67 -5.08 19.70 -2.94
C ARG A 67 -4.43 19.30 -4.26
N GLN A 68 -3.10 19.24 -4.31
CA GLN A 68 -2.35 18.92 -5.53
C GLN A 68 -2.66 17.50 -6.01
N LEU A 69 -2.70 16.51 -5.10
CA LEU A 69 -3.14 15.16 -5.39
C LEU A 69 -4.57 15.12 -5.96
N SER A 70 -5.46 15.92 -5.39
CA SER A 70 -6.85 16.04 -5.85
C SER A 70 -6.96 16.65 -7.24
N GLU A 71 -6.16 17.68 -7.56
CA GLU A 71 -6.13 18.35 -8.85
C GLU A 71 -5.57 17.45 -9.98
N ASN A 72 -4.75 16.44 -9.64
CA ASN A 72 -4.22 15.47 -10.60
C ASN A 72 -5.25 14.35 -10.89
N ALA A 73 -6.36 14.70 -11.51
CA ALA A 73 -7.43 13.77 -11.84
C ALA A 73 -7.00 12.58 -12.74
N PRO A 74 -6.13 12.76 -13.76
CA PRO A 74 -5.67 11.64 -14.59
C PRO A 74 -4.96 10.56 -13.77
N MET A 75 -4.05 10.93 -12.87
CA MET A 75 -3.31 9.97 -12.03
C MET A 75 -4.23 9.28 -11.02
N ARG A 76 -5.15 10.03 -10.36
CA ARG A 76 -6.15 9.42 -9.45
C ARG A 76 -6.96 8.34 -10.16
N GLU A 77 -7.41 8.63 -11.38
CA GLU A 77 -8.18 7.69 -12.19
C GLU A 77 -7.32 6.50 -12.64
N ALA A 78 -6.05 6.71 -13.01
CA ALA A 78 -5.13 5.63 -13.39
C ALA A 78 -4.90 4.66 -12.23
N VAL A 79 -4.66 5.18 -11.02
CA VAL A 79 -4.49 4.37 -9.81
C VAL A 79 -5.77 3.63 -9.46
N ARG A 80 -6.93 4.31 -9.48
CA ARG A 80 -8.22 3.69 -9.21
C ARG A 80 -8.49 2.52 -10.15
N ARG A 81 -8.37 2.72 -11.45
CA ARG A 81 -8.56 1.67 -12.46
C ARG A 81 -7.59 0.50 -12.29
N ALA A 82 -6.34 0.77 -11.94
CA ALA A 82 -5.36 -0.27 -11.67
C ALA A 82 -5.82 -1.18 -10.52
N VAL A 83 -6.22 -0.60 -9.40
CA VAL A 83 -6.75 -1.35 -8.24
C VAL A 83 -8.02 -2.12 -8.59
N GLU A 84 -8.99 -1.47 -9.23
CA GLU A 84 -10.27 -2.08 -9.65
C GLU A 84 -10.07 -3.22 -10.66
N SER A 85 -9.03 -3.16 -11.49
CA SER A 85 -8.68 -4.24 -12.43
C SER A 85 -8.08 -5.48 -11.75
N GLY A 86 -7.87 -5.45 -10.45
CA GLY A 86 -7.22 -6.52 -9.69
C GLY A 86 -5.70 -6.54 -9.84
N MET A 87 -5.09 -5.40 -10.22
CA MET A 87 -3.62 -5.27 -10.20
C MET A 87 -3.11 -5.41 -8.75
N PRO A 88 -2.13 -6.29 -8.49
CA PRO A 88 -1.56 -6.44 -7.16
C PRO A 88 -1.10 -5.09 -6.60
N THR A 89 -1.65 -4.70 -5.45
CA THR A 89 -1.44 -3.38 -4.86
C THR A 89 -1.14 -3.50 -3.37
N VAL A 90 -0.04 -2.89 -2.96
CA VAL A 90 0.31 -2.65 -1.56
C VAL A 90 0.21 -1.14 -1.30
N ALA A 91 -0.54 -0.76 -0.25
CA ALA A 91 -0.72 0.64 0.13
C ALA A 91 -0.57 0.81 1.65
N GLU A 92 0.51 1.45 2.06
CA GLU A 92 0.88 1.63 3.46
C GLU A 92 0.72 3.09 3.90
N CYS A 93 0.09 3.32 5.05
CA CYS A 93 -0.04 4.63 5.69
C CYS A 93 -0.51 5.73 4.72
N GLY A 94 0.38 6.61 4.24
CA GLY A 94 0.04 7.64 3.25
C GLY A 94 -0.55 7.07 1.96
N GLY A 95 -0.02 5.96 1.46
CA GLY A 95 -0.56 5.26 0.29
C GLY A 95 -1.97 4.71 0.52
N PHE A 96 -2.24 4.21 1.73
CA PHE A 96 -3.59 3.81 2.12
C PHE A 96 -4.56 5.00 2.14
N LEU A 97 -4.13 6.15 2.71
CA LEU A 97 -4.96 7.36 2.71
C LEU A 97 -5.29 7.82 1.29
N TYR A 98 -4.32 7.75 0.37
CA TYR A 98 -4.51 8.13 -1.02
C TYR A 98 -5.50 7.22 -1.79
N LEU A 99 -5.62 5.95 -1.42
CA LEU A 99 -6.60 5.05 -2.04
C LEU A 99 -8.04 5.30 -1.60
N GLN A 100 -8.28 6.03 -0.50
CA GLN A 100 -9.62 6.34 -0.02
C GLN A 100 -10.37 7.32 -0.94
N ARG A 101 -11.61 7.66 -0.59
CA ARG A 101 -12.41 8.64 -1.34
C ARG A 101 -11.90 10.06 -1.14
N GLU A 102 -11.58 10.41 0.10
CA GLU A 102 -11.20 11.75 0.49
C GLU A 102 -10.09 11.72 1.55
N ILE A 103 -9.28 12.78 1.52
CA ILE A 103 -8.33 13.09 2.58
C ILE A 103 -8.56 14.53 3.08
N ALA A 104 -8.62 14.73 4.40
CA ALA A 104 -8.61 16.07 4.96
C ALA A 104 -7.18 16.63 4.99
N ASP A 105 -7.01 17.90 4.64
CA ASP A 105 -5.75 18.62 4.87
C ASP A 105 -5.60 19.07 6.34
N SER A 106 -4.52 19.76 6.65
CA SER A 106 -4.26 20.27 8.00
C SER A 106 -5.26 21.31 8.49
N GLU A 107 -6.02 21.94 7.58
CA GLU A 107 -7.08 22.90 7.86
C GLU A 107 -8.48 22.23 7.94
N GLY A 108 -8.53 20.90 7.76
CA GLY A 108 -9.78 20.13 7.77
C GLY A 108 -10.59 20.20 6.47
N ARG A 109 -10.04 20.80 5.39
CA ARG A 109 -10.70 20.79 4.08
C ARG A 109 -10.55 19.43 3.46
N ARG A 110 -11.64 18.89 2.89
CA ARG A 110 -11.68 17.56 2.28
C ARG A 110 -11.37 17.63 0.79
N TRP A 111 -10.49 16.76 0.34
CA TRP A 111 -10.02 16.66 -1.02
C TRP A 111 -10.21 15.25 -1.56
N PRO A 112 -10.88 15.07 -2.71
CA PRO A 112 -11.01 13.76 -3.34
C PRO A 112 -9.63 13.22 -3.78
N VAL A 113 -9.39 11.94 -3.51
CA VAL A 113 -8.15 11.24 -3.89
C VAL A 113 -8.48 10.06 -4.79
N ALA A 114 -7.73 8.97 -4.84
CA ALA A 114 -7.93 7.94 -5.86
C ALA A 114 -9.32 7.28 -5.82
N GLY A 115 -9.91 7.12 -4.66
CA GLY A 115 -11.27 6.59 -4.52
C GLY A 115 -11.42 5.10 -4.86
N ALA A 116 -10.34 4.35 -4.78
CA ALA A 116 -10.34 2.91 -4.99
C ALA A 116 -10.84 2.13 -3.75
N LEU A 117 -10.80 2.76 -2.59
CA LEU A 117 -11.30 2.24 -1.32
C LEU A 117 -12.35 3.17 -0.72
N GLU A 118 -13.27 2.57 0.03
CA GLU A 118 -14.20 3.31 0.86
C GLU A 118 -13.46 4.02 2.00
N GLY A 119 -14.06 5.08 2.51
CA GLY A 119 -13.57 5.82 3.65
C GLY A 119 -13.04 7.20 3.32
N ALA A 120 -12.83 7.93 4.37
CA ALA A 120 -12.23 9.26 4.38
C ALA A 120 -11.24 9.33 5.54
N SER A 121 -10.23 10.15 5.39
CA SER A 121 -9.23 10.33 6.44
C SER A 121 -9.17 11.77 6.94
N GLU A 122 -8.88 11.90 8.23
CA GLU A 122 -8.79 13.19 8.93
C GLU A 122 -7.75 13.14 10.04
N ASN A 123 -7.32 14.30 10.51
CA ASN A 123 -6.38 14.39 11.61
C ASN A 123 -7.05 13.92 12.92
N GLY A 124 -6.51 12.87 13.53
CA GLY A 124 -6.98 12.35 14.82
C GLY A 124 -6.58 13.17 16.04
N GLY A 125 -5.85 14.27 15.86
CA GLY A 125 -5.40 15.17 16.93
C GLY A 125 -4.33 14.60 17.86
N ARG A 126 -3.97 13.34 17.71
CA ARG A 126 -2.95 12.65 18.52
C ARG A 126 -2.31 11.51 17.75
N LEU A 127 -1.09 11.16 18.14
CA LEU A 127 -0.39 9.99 17.63
C LEU A 127 -1.14 8.71 17.99
N SER A 128 -1.43 7.89 16.99
CA SER A 128 -2.14 6.61 17.12
C SER A 128 -1.19 5.43 16.93
N HIS A 129 -1.40 4.37 17.72
CA HIS A 129 -0.79 3.04 17.54
C HIS A 129 0.73 2.99 17.32
N PHE A 130 1.48 3.92 17.92
CA PHE A 130 2.93 4.03 17.72
C PHE A 130 3.71 2.76 18.08
N GLY A 131 4.61 2.33 17.17
CA GLY A 131 5.66 1.34 17.39
C GLY A 131 5.40 -0.02 16.73
N TYR A 132 6.22 -1.00 17.07
CA TYR A 132 6.16 -2.33 16.48
C TYR A 132 4.87 -3.07 16.83
N VAL A 133 4.39 -3.84 15.85
CA VAL A 133 3.21 -4.72 15.95
C VAL A 133 3.49 -6.04 15.23
N GLU A 134 2.83 -7.09 15.68
CA GLU A 134 2.65 -8.32 14.92
C GLU A 134 1.22 -8.32 14.35
N LEU A 135 1.11 -8.46 13.05
CA LEU A 135 -0.16 -8.58 12.34
C LEU A 135 -0.50 -10.06 12.15
N ALA A 136 -1.74 -10.43 12.35
CA ALA A 136 -2.25 -11.76 12.03
C ALA A 136 -3.43 -11.65 11.06
N SER A 137 -3.29 -12.21 9.86
CA SER A 137 -4.34 -12.18 8.86
C SER A 137 -5.57 -12.97 9.32
N GLN A 138 -6.76 -12.39 9.19
CA GLN A 138 -8.04 -12.99 9.55
C GLN A 138 -8.71 -13.71 8.36
N ARG A 139 -8.15 -13.55 7.16
CA ARG A 139 -8.62 -14.17 5.91
C ARG A 139 -7.47 -14.37 4.93
N ASP A 140 -7.72 -15.14 3.87
CA ASP A 140 -6.79 -15.24 2.74
C ASP A 140 -6.70 -13.92 2.00
N GLY A 141 -5.51 -13.57 1.52
CA GLY A 141 -5.26 -12.32 0.81
C GLY A 141 -3.92 -12.29 0.10
N LEU A 142 -3.55 -11.11 -0.40
CA LEU A 142 -2.33 -10.89 -1.18
C LEU A 142 -1.06 -11.33 -0.44
N TYR A 143 -1.00 -11.17 0.87
CA TYR A 143 0.15 -11.54 1.69
C TYR A 143 0.17 -13.00 2.16
N GLY A 144 -0.82 -13.80 1.76
CA GLY A 144 -0.88 -15.21 2.08
C GLY A 144 -2.22 -15.65 2.69
N PRO A 145 -2.29 -16.89 3.19
CA PRO A 145 -3.50 -17.46 3.76
C PRO A 145 -3.83 -16.84 5.12
N ARG A 146 -5.07 -17.07 5.58
CA ARG A 146 -5.49 -16.76 6.94
C ARG A 146 -4.51 -17.33 7.97
N GLY A 147 -4.18 -16.53 8.96
CA GLY A 147 -3.21 -16.87 9.99
C GLY A 147 -1.77 -16.48 9.67
N THR A 148 -1.48 -15.93 8.46
CA THR A 148 -0.17 -15.37 8.14
C THR A 148 0.19 -14.30 9.18
N ARG A 149 1.39 -14.44 9.78
CA ARG A 149 1.93 -13.51 10.77
C ARG A 149 2.99 -12.62 10.14
N ILE A 150 2.89 -11.31 10.39
CA ILE A 150 3.71 -10.30 9.73
C ILE A 150 4.22 -9.30 10.78
N ARG A 151 5.51 -9.05 10.79
CA ARG A 151 6.11 -7.99 11.61
C ARG A 151 6.02 -6.66 10.88
N ALA A 152 5.48 -5.67 11.57
CA ALA A 152 5.25 -4.34 11.02
C ALA A 152 5.54 -3.25 12.07
N HIS A 153 5.57 -2.01 11.61
CA HIS A 153 5.64 -0.81 12.45
C HIS A 153 4.48 0.10 12.09
N GLU A 154 3.86 0.74 13.09
CA GLU A 154 2.75 1.67 12.88
C GLU A 154 3.05 3.01 13.53
N PHE A 155 2.78 4.09 12.77
CA PHE A 155 2.97 5.46 13.21
C PHE A 155 2.12 6.39 12.35
N HIS A 156 1.06 6.97 12.89
CA HIS A 156 0.23 7.94 12.17
C HIS A 156 -0.54 8.87 13.11
N TYR A 157 -0.79 10.08 12.63
CA TYR A 157 -1.68 11.07 13.27
C TYR A 157 -3.06 11.08 12.61
N TRP A 158 -3.12 10.78 11.30
CA TRP A 158 -4.38 10.67 10.57
C TRP A 158 -5.11 9.39 10.94
N GLN A 159 -6.41 9.46 10.93
CA GLN A 159 -7.32 8.33 11.14
C GLN A 159 -8.17 8.13 9.90
N SER A 160 -8.72 6.95 9.74
CA SER A 160 -9.63 6.59 8.67
C SER A 160 -10.98 6.20 9.24
N THR A 161 -12.06 6.56 8.54
CA THR A 161 -13.42 6.06 8.84
C THR A 161 -13.57 4.58 8.48
N CYS A 162 -12.66 4.02 7.66
CA CYS A 162 -12.63 2.62 7.24
C CYS A 162 -11.21 2.04 7.38
N PRO A 163 -10.69 1.84 8.60
CA PRO A 163 -9.30 1.40 8.82
C PRO A 163 -9.05 -0.07 8.45
N GLY A 164 -10.09 -0.81 8.04
CA GLY A 164 -10.05 -2.23 7.78
C GLY A 164 -10.24 -3.08 9.04
N GLY A 165 -10.24 -4.40 8.83
CA GLY A 165 -10.44 -5.39 9.91
C GLY A 165 -9.98 -6.79 9.50
N ASP A 166 -9.30 -6.89 8.36
CA ASP A 166 -8.84 -8.18 7.82
C ASP A 166 -7.53 -8.65 8.46
N PHE A 167 -6.90 -7.80 9.28
CA PHE A 167 -5.78 -8.16 10.13
C PHE A 167 -6.03 -7.77 11.58
N TRP A 168 -5.47 -8.54 12.49
CA TRP A 168 -5.38 -8.19 13.90
C TRP A 168 -3.95 -7.75 14.22
N ALA A 169 -3.77 -6.50 14.62
CA ALA A 169 -2.50 -5.99 15.10
C ALA A 169 -2.38 -6.23 16.60
N GLN A 170 -1.27 -6.83 17.03
CA GLN A 170 -0.96 -7.11 18.43
C GLN A 170 0.34 -6.43 18.83
N LYS A 171 0.34 -5.70 19.95
CA LYS A 171 1.59 -5.16 20.52
C LYS A 171 2.45 -6.28 21.09
N PRO A 172 3.77 -6.30 20.77
CA PRO A 172 4.67 -7.24 21.42
C PRO A 172 4.66 -7.08 22.93
N ARG A 173 4.57 -8.20 23.65
CA ARG A 173 4.64 -8.25 25.13
C ARG A 173 3.54 -7.47 25.87
N ARG A 174 2.43 -7.11 25.21
CA ARG A 174 1.29 -6.42 25.82
C ARG A 174 -0.01 -7.05 25.32
N ASP A 175 -0.97 -7.15 26.22
CA ASP A 175 -2.33 -7.56 25.87
C ASP A 175 -3.11 -6.34 25.31
N LYS A 176 -2.63 -5.83 24.16
CA LYS A 176 -3.24 -4.72 23.45
C LYS A 176 -3.17 -4.99 21.95
N GLY A 177 -4.34 -5.13 21.34
CA GLY A 177 -4.49 -5.32 19.91
C GLY A 177 -5.69 -4.58 19.36
N TRP A 178 -5.77 -4.49 18.04
CA TRP A 178 -6.87 -3.83 17.32
C TRP A 178 -7.01 -4.41 15.91
N PRO A 179 -8.23 -4.36 15.32
CA PRO A 179 -8.42 -4.68 13.92
C PRO A 179 -7.82 -3.58 13.05
N CYS A 180 -7.23 -3.96 11.92
CA CYS A 180 -6.62 -3.04 10.97
C CYS A 180 -6.56 -3.65 9.58
N MET A 181 -6.15 -2.84 8.62
CA MET A 181 -5.90 -3.19 7.22
C MET A 181 -7.07 -3.90 6.53
N THR A 182 -7.13 -3.75 5.24
CA THR A 182 -8.01 -4.50 4.37
C THR A 182 -7.19 -5.34 3.40
N THR A 183 -7.67 -6.52 3.03
CA THR A 183 -7.01 -7.36 2.03
C THR A 183 -7.99 -8.08 1.13
N THR A 184 -7.57 -8.23 -0.13
CA THR A 184 -8.14 -9.14 -1.12
C THR A 184 -7.01 -9.98 -1.71
N LEU A 185 -7.28 -10.83 -2.69
CA LEU A 185 -6.23 -11.57 -3.40
C LEU A 185 -5.26 -10.67 -4.18
N SER A 186 -5.63 -9.40 -4.42
CA SER A 186 -4.82 -8.43 -5.16
C SER A 186 -4.54 -7.14 -4.41
N LEU A 187 -4.98 -6.97 -3.17
CA LEU A 187 -4.81 -5.73 -2.42
C LEU A 187 -4.44 -6.02 -0.98
N VAL A 188 -3.50 -5.23 -0.45
CA VAL A 188 -3.32 -5.00 0.99
C VAL A 188 -3.19 -3.50 1.22
N ALA A 189 -4.00 -2.94 2.11
CA ALA A 189 -3.99 -1.52 2.41
C ALA A 189 -4.29 -1.24 3.89
N GLY A 190 -3.54 -0.33 4.51
CA GLY A 190 -3.72 0.06 5.91
C GLY A 190 -2.58 0.92 6.44
N PHE A 191 -2.63 1.25 7.74
CA PHE A 191 -1.62 2.10 8.37
C PHE A 191 -0.26 1.41 8.64
N PRO A 192 -0.20 0.11 9.01
CA PRO A 192 1.07 -0.56 9.28
C PRO A 192 2.02 -0.59 8.09
N HIS A 193 3.31 -0.36 8.36
CA HIS A 193 4.42 -0.52 7.42
C HIS A 193 5.06 -1.89 7.61
N VAL A 194 5.10 -2.69 6.57
CA VAL A 194 5.66 -4.04 6.61
C VAL A 194 7.14 -4.01 6.24
N TYR A 195 7.96 -4.70 7.02
CA TYR A 195 9.40 -4.86 6.75
C TYR A 195 9.66 -6.22 6.10
N TYR A 196 9.89 -6.25 4.79
CA TYR A 196 10.01 -7.47 3.98
C TYR A 196 11.14 -8.41 4.39
N PRO A 197 12.33 -7.92 4.79
CA PRO A 197 13.39 -8.83 5.26
C PRO A 197 13.00 -9.66 6.48
N ALA A 198 12.10 -9.18 7.32
CA ALA A 198 11.54 -9.95 8.44
C ALA A 198 10.34 -10.83 8.03
N ASN A 199 9.84 -10.68 6.79
CA ASN A 199 8.66 -11.35 6.25
C ASN A 199 8.88 -11.78 4.78
N PRO A 200 9.88 -12.61 4.48
CA PRO A 200 10.28 -12.92 3.09
C PRO A 200 9.17 -13.57 2.26
N ASP A 201 8.31 -14.37 2.88
CA ASP A 201 7.19 -15.02 2.19
C ASP A 201 6.13 -14.01 1.74
N VAL A 202 5.95 -12.92 2.49
CA VAL A 202 5.04 -11.82 2.15
C VAL A 202 5.54 -11.05 0.93
N ALA A 203 6.84 -10.73 0.89
CA ALA A 203 7.46 -10.10 -0.27
C ALA A 203 7.36 -10.99 -1.51
N ARG A 204 7.61 -12.30 -1.36
CA ARG A 204 7.48 -13.30 -2.42
C ARG A 204 6.04 -13.42 -2.93
N ALA A 205 5.06 -13.42 -2.03
CA ALA A 205 3.64 -13.48 -2.40
C ALA A 205 3.25 -12.28 -3.29
N PHE A 206 3.63 -11.07 -2.88
CA PHE A 206 3.38 -9.86 -3.67
C PHE A 206 4.08 -9.90 -5.04
N ALA A 207 5.37 -10.24 -5.09
CA ALA A 207 6.13 -10.34 -6.33
C ALA A 207 5.55 -11.42 -7.28
N SER A 208 5.13 -12.57 -6.74
CA SER A 208 4.51 -13.66 -7.52
C SER A 208 3.15 -13.25 -8.08
N ALA A 209 2.35 -12.52 -7.31
CA ALA A 209 1.08 -11.97 -7.80
C ALA A 209 1.32 -10.98 -8.94
N ALA A 210 2.34 -10.11 -8.83
CA ALA A 210 2.74 -9.18 -9.88
C ALA A 210 3.16 -9.89 -11.18
N ALA A 211 3.96 -10.97 -11.09
CA ALA A 211 4.36 -11.78 -12.23
C ALA A 211 3.15 -12.44 -12.91
N SER A 212 2.26 -13.04 -12.12
CA SER A 212 1.04 -13.66 -12.63
C SER A 212 0.11 -12.64 -13.30
N PHE A 213 0.04 -11.41 -12.81
CA PHE A 213 -0.73 -10.35 -13.45
C PHE A 213 -0.10 -9.92 -14.77
N ALA A 214 1.23 -9.77 -14.83
CA ALA A 214 1.96 -9.44 -16.05
C ALA A 214 1.74 -10.49 -17.16
N GLU A 215 1.77 -11.78 -16.80
CA GLU A 215 1.53 -12.89 -17.73
C GLU A 215 0.12 -12.87 -18.30
N ARG A 216 -0.89 -12.71 -17.44
CA ARG A 216 -2.31 -12.59 -17.91
C ARG A 216 -2.50 -11.46 -18.92
N ARG A 217 -1.85 -10.32 -18.73
CA ARG A 217 -1.94 -9.16 -19.66
C ARG A 217 -1.22 -9.35 -20.98
N ARG A 218 -0.31 -10.32 -21.09
CA ARG A 218 0.37 -10.66 -22.36
C ARG A 218 -0.46 -11.58 -23.24
N HIS A 219 -1.38 -12.33 -22.62
CA HIS A 219 -2.17 -13.38 -23.31
C HIS A 219 -3.66 -13.01 -23.48
N GLY A 220 -4.12 -11.87 -22.96
CA GLY A 220 -5.46 -11.33 -23.15
C GLY A 220 -5.45 -10.09 -24.05
#